data_8f96e9377448dbe7c751f6b1f691c21d
#
_entry.id   8f96e9377448dbe7c751f6b1f691c21d
#
_cell.length_a   1.000
_cell.length_b   1.000
_cell.length_c   1.000
_cell.angle_alpha   90.00
_cell.angle_beta   90.00
_cell.angle_gamma   90.00
#
_symmetry.space_group_name_H-M   'P 1'
#
loop_
_entity.id
_entity.type
_entity.pdbx_description
1 polymer ?
#
loop_
_entity_poly.entity_id
_entity_poly.type
_entity_poly.pdbx_seq_one_letter_code
_entity_poly.pdbx_strand_id
1 'polypeptide(L)'
;MKTLKTVSSIGIVTLSLGLGACQKQDTAATNTPEKQTAAPVKTLSIGYQKSSLNLLVAREQKLFEQQFPQAKIEWKEFPAGPQMLEALAVGAVDFGSVGNTPPIFAQAADKELSYVGYEQVPANAQALLIAKNSTIDSIQDLKGKRIAVQRGSSAHELLAKVLQKAGLSWQDIQPIWLPPADARAAFDKQSIDAWAIWEPY
;
A
#
# COMPACT_ATOMS: atom_id res chain seq x y z
N MET A 1 42.43 5.06 37.33
CA MET A 1 42.77 5.27 38.78
C MET A 1 41.61 5.99 39.44
N LYS A 2 41.26 5.51 40.66
CA LYS A 2 40.24 5.94 41.65
C LYS A 2 38.90 5.23 41.44
N THR A 3 38.65 4.21 42.09
CA THR A 3 38.42 3.71 43.48
C THR A 3 36.94 3.74 43.86
N LEU A 4 36.48 2.55 43.93
CA LEU A 4 35.47 1.82 44.70
C LEU A 4 35.09 2.46 46.05
N LYS A 5 33.81 2.52 46.40
CA LYS A 5 33.33 2.46 47.78
C LYS A 5 32.03 1.67 47.88
N THR A 6 32.15 0.51 48.44
CA THR A 6 31.16 -0.38 49.03
C THR A 6 30.63 0.26 50.33
N VAL A 7 29.32 0.19 50.59
CA VAL A 7 28.75 0.23 51.93
C VAL A 7 27.75 -0.89 52.09
N SER A 8 28.09 -1.79 52.98
CA SER A 8 27.32 -2.92 53.51
C SER A 8 26.42 -2.42 54.64
N SER A 9 25.19 -2.79 54.72
CA SER A 9 24.36 -2.74 55.92
C SER A 9 23.52 -3.97 56.05
N ILE A 10 23.86 -4.73 57.09
CA ILE A 10 23.22 -5.89 57.67
C ILE A 10 22.00 -5.44 58.48
N GLY A 11 20.85 -6.05 58.30
CA GLY A 11 19.66 -5.82 59.11
C GLY A 11 18.83 -7.08 59.25
N ILE A 12 18.81 -7.55 60.38
CA ILE A 12 18.34 -8.67 61.14
C ILE A 12 16.98 -9.22 60.81
N VAL A 13 16.91 -10.55 60.78
CA VAL A 13 15.79 -11.50 60.68
C VAL A 13 14.87 -11.39 61.90
N THR A 14 13.56 -11.40 61.65
CA THR A 14 12.57 -11.95 62.61
C THR A 14 11.63 -12.94 61.89
N LEU A 15 11.79 -14.17 62.34
CA LEU A 15 11.03 -15.34 61.93
C LEU A 15 9.72 -15.37 62.76
N SER A 16 8.55 -15.32 62.08
CA SER A 16 7.29 -15.64 62.69
C SER A 16 6.60 -16.74 61.88
N LEU A 17 6.56 -17.91 62.49
CA LEU A 17 5.77 -19.05 62.03
C LEU A 17 4.26 -18.72 62.21
N GLY A 18 3.51 -18.72 61.16
CA GLY A 18 2.06 -18.76 61.15
C GLY A 18 1.61 -19.96 60.33
N LEU A 19 1.19 -21.03 61.02
CA LEU A 19 0.44 -22.13 60.39
C LEU A 19 -0.98 -21.62 60.04
N GLY A 20 -1.30 -21.58 58.75
CA GLY A 20 -2.66 -21.29 58.30
C GLY A 20 -3.03 -22.26 57.16
N ALA A 21 -4.09 -22.99 57.41
CA ALA A 21 -4.60 -24.13 56.68
C ALA A 21 -4.83 -23.92 55.18
N CYS A 22 -4.55 -25.01 54.42
CA CYS A 22 -4.95 -25.23 53.05
C CYS A 22 -6.45 -25.07 52.86
N GLN A 23 -6.86 -24.17 51.96
CA GLN A 23 -8.15 -24.25 51.29
C GLN A 23 -7.91 -24.07 49.78
N LYS A 24 -7.88 -25.23 49.09
CA LYS A 24 -7.97 -25.30 47.66
C LYS A 24 -9.33 -24.73 47.24
N GLN A 25 -9.30 -23.59 46.57
CA GLN A 25 -10.46 -23.10 45.86
C GLN A 25 -10.04 -23.04 44.37
N ASP A 26 -10.37 -24.13 43.69
CA ASP A 26 -10.27 -24.20 42.21
C ASP A 26 -11.39 -23.32 41.65
N THR A 27 -11.10 -22.05 41.46
CA THR A 27 -11.87 -21.19 40.55
C THR A 27 -11.20 -21.24 39.17
N ALA A 28 -11.69 -22.13 38.33
CA ALA A 28 -11.45 -22.09 36.91
C ALA A 28 -11.99 -20.75 36.39
N ALA A 29 -11.08 -19.77 36.21
CA ALA A 29 -11.40 -18.55 35.49
C ALA A 29 -11.57 -18.94 34.01
N THR A 30 -12.80 -19.12 33.62
CA THR A 30 -13.18 -19.22 32.20
C THR A 30 -12.91 -17.85 31.56
N ASN A 31 -11.74 -17.68 31.02
CA ASN A 31 -11.43 -16.55 30.13
C ASN A 31 -12.23 -16.73 28.83
N THR A 32 -13.50 -16.37 28.84
CA THR A 32 -14.25 -16.11 27.63
C THR A 32 -13.63 -14.84 27.02
N PRO A 33 -13.13 -14.86 25.77
CA PRO A 33 -12.65 -13.64 25.14
C PRO A 33 -13.82 -12.67 25.06
N GLU A 34 -13.74 -11.60 25.83
CA GLU A 34 -14.67 -10.49 25.73
C GLU A 34 -14.56 -9.95 24.31
N LYS A 35 -15.60 -10.16 23.52
CA LYS A 35 -15.69 -9.65 22.15
C LYS A 35 -15.69 -8.13 22.28
N GLN A 36 -14.52 -7.51 22.14
CA GLN A 36 -14.41 -6.04 22.06
C GLN A 36 -15.33 -5.58 20.95
N THR A 37 -16.48 -5.07 21.31
CA THR A 37 -17.37 -4.37 20.38
C THR A 37 -16.66 -3.08 19.99
N ALA A 38 -16.04 -3.10 18.81
CA ALA A 38 -15.47 -1.89 18.23
C ALA A 38 -16.54 -0.79 18.18
N ALA A 39 -16.15 0.44 18.50
CA ALA A 39 -17.06 1.57 18.38
C ALA A 39 -17.64 1.63 16.95
N PRO A 40 -18.92 1.99 16.80
CA PRO A 40 -19.54 2.03 15.47
C PRO A 40 -18.78 3.01 14.57
N VAL A 41 -18.41 2.54 13.39
CA VAL A 41 -17.76 3.37 12.35
C VAL A 41 -18.76 4.45 11.93
N LYS A 42 -18.40 5.72 12.13
CA LYS A 42 -19.26 6.86 11.74
C LYS A 42 -19.09 7.24 10.28
N THR A 43 -17.87 7.17 9.77
CA THR A 43 -17.52 7.46 8.37
C THR A 43 -16.55 6.42 7.90
N LEU A 44 -16.70 5.93 6.68
CA LEU A 44 -15.77 5.04 5.99
C LEU A 44 -15.39 5.69 4.68
N SER A 45 -14.13 6.12 4.57
CA SER A 45 -13.57 6.74 3.37
C SER A 45 -12.86 5.70 2.52
N ILE A 46 -13.33 5.50 1.29
CA ILE A 46 -12.83 4.47 0.36
C ILE A 46 -12.08 5.14 -0.80
N GLY A 47 -10.80 4.83 -0.92
CA GLY A 47 -9.96 5.26 -2.03
C GLY A 47 -10.03 4.29 -3.20
N TYR A 48 -10.22 4.78 -4.41
CA TYR A 48 -10.26 3.96 -5.61
C TYR A 48 -9.54 4.63 -6.79
N GLN A 49 -9.20 3.86 -7.79
CA GLN A 49 -8.66 4.28 -9.07
C GLN A 49 -9.60 3.83 -10.20
N LYS A 50 -9.44 4.37 -11.40
CA LYS A 50 -10.21 3.93 -12.59
C LYS A 50 -10.07 2.43 -12.88
N SER A 51 -8.95 1.83 -12.49
CA SER A 51 -8.67 0.39 -12.60
C SER A 51 -9.30 -0.46 -11.49
N SER A 52 -9.83 0.14 -10.42
CA SER A 52 -10.42 -0.60 -9.28
C SER A 52 -11.83 -1.08 -9.61
N LEU A 53 -11.96 -2.01 -10.58
CA LEU A 53 -13.26 -2.45 -11.11
C LEU A 53 -14.19 -2.95 -10.01
N ASN A 54 -13.69 -3.78 -9.09
CA ASN A 54 -14.49 -4.33 -7.99
C ASN A 54 -15.04 -3.22 -7.09
N LEU A 55 -14.25 -2.17 -6.79
CA LEU A 55 -14.71 -1.02 -6.00
C LEU A 55 -15.69 -0.15 -6.78
N LEU A 56 -15.50 0.00 -8.10
CA LEU A 56 -16.44 0.73 -8.95
C LEU A 56 -17.81 0.03 -8.99
N VAL A 57 -17.83 -1.29 -9.12
CA VAL A 57 -19.06 -2.10 -9.05
C VAL A 57 -19.68 -2.01 -7.65
N ALA A 58 -18.88 -2.12 -6.59
CA ALA A 58 -19.37 -2.00 -5.23
C ALA A 58 -20.00 -0.62 -4.95
N ARG A 59 -19.42 0.45 -5.49
CA ARG A 59 -19.96 1.81 -5.40
C ARG A 59 -21.29 1.95 -6.14
N GLU A 60 -21.37 1.46 -7.37
CA GLU A 60 -22.58 1.53 -8.19
C GLU A 60 -23.74 0.76 -7.55
N GLN A 61 -23.45 -0.40 -6.99
CA GLN A 61 -24.42 -1.24 -6.30
C GLN A 61 -24.64 -0.87 -4.84
N LYS A 62 -23.96 0.16 -4.30
CA LYS A 62 -24.05 0.62 -2.91
C LYS A 62 -23.80 -0.50 -1.89
N LEU A 63 -22.84 -1.39 -2.17
CA LEU A 63 -22.59 -2.56 -1.32
C LEU A 63 -22.05 -2.19 0.06
N PHE A 64 -21.21 -1.15 0.14
CA PHE A 64 -20.69 -0.66 1.42
C PHE A 64 -21.79 0.03 2.24
N GLU A 65 -22.65 0.82 1.61
CA GLU A 65 -23.78 1.47 2.24
C GLU A 65 -24.78 0.45 2.80
N GLN A 66 -25.01 -0.65 2.07
CA GLN A 66 -25.85 -1.76 2.54
C GLN A 66 -25.21 -2.51 3.70
N GLN A 67 -23.91 -2.74 3.67
CA GLN A 67 -23.19 -3.47 4.71
C GLN A 67 -23.00 -2.64 5.98
N PHE A 68 -22.84 -1.32 5.84
CA PHE A 68 -22.61 -0.38 6.93
C PHE A 68 -23.68 0.73 6.98
N PRO A 69 -24.96 0.38 7.23
CA PRO A 69 -26.08 1.33 7.10
C PRO A 69 -26.02 2.50 8.09
N GLN A 70 -25.19 2.39 9.13
CA GLN A 70 -25.00 3.44 10.14
C GLN A 70 -23.77 4.34 9.83
N ALA A 71 -22.97 3.99 8.82
CA ALA A 71 -21.79 4.73 8.45
C ALA A 71 -22.06 5.63 7.23
N LYS A 72 -21.46 6.82 7.22
CA LYS A 72 -21.36 7.64 6.02
C LYS A 72 -20.24 7.05 5.14
N ILE A 73 -20.57 6.60 3.93
CA ILE A 73 -19.58 6.11 2.96
C ILE A 73 -19.11 7.28 2.09
N GLU A 74 -17.79 7.47 2.04
CA GLU A 74 -17.16 8.51 1.22
C GLU A 74 -16.24 7.84 0.18
N TRP A 75 -16.49 8.12 -1.10
CA TRP A 75 -15.69 7.61 -2.21
C TRP A 75 -14.71 8.67 -2.71
N LYS A 76 -13.41 8.34 -2.78
CA LYS A 76 -12.35 9.26 -3.20
C LYS A 76 -11.55 8.66 -4.35
N GLU A 77 -11.59 9.31 -5.51
CA GLU A 77 -10.83 8.89 -6.69
C GLU A 77 -9.40 9.40 -6.63
N PHE A 78 -8.44 8.52 -6.96
CA PHE A 78 -7.03 8.83 -7.05
C PHE A 78 -6.48 8.50 -8.44
N PRO A 79 -5.55 9.30 -8.97
CA PRO A 79 -4.97 9.07 -10.29
C PRO A 79 -4.09 7.84 -10.34
N ALA A 80 -3.46 7.46 -9.23
CA ALA A 80 -2.58 6.30 -9.10
C ALA A 80 -2.42 5.85 -7.64
N GLY A 81 -1.86 4.64 -7.46
CA GLY A 81 -1.66 4.01 -6.16
C GLY A 81 -0.79 4.80 -5.17
N PRO A 82 0.33 5.41 -5.57
CA PRO A 82 1.14 6.20 -4.63
C PRO A 82 0.34 7.28 -3.91
N GLN A 83 -0.44 8.10 -4.62
CA GLN A 83 -1.25 9.16 -4.04
C GLN A 83 -2.35 8.61 -3.11
N MET A 84 -2.93 7.46 -3.47
CA MET A 84 -3.90 6.81 -2.59
C MET A 84 -3.24 6.33 -1.28
N LEU A 85 -2.05 5.75 -1.33
CA LEU A 85 -1.33 5.32 -0.12
C LEU A 85 -0.83 6.50 0.73
N GLU A 86 -0.51 7.64 0.13
CA GLU A 86 -0.24 8.88 0.88
C GLU A 86 -1.49 9.32 1.65
N ALA A 87 -2.67 9.27 1.01
CA ALA A 87 -3.94 9.60 1.66
C ALA A 87 -4.30 8.60 2.77
N LEU A 88 -4.00 7.31 2.58
CA LEU A 88 -4.17 6.27 3.61
C LEU A 88 -3.25 6.54 4.81
N ALA A 89 -1.98 6.86 4.56
CA ALA A 89 -0.99 7.09 5.62
C ALA A 89 -1.32 8.27 6.54
N VAL A 90 -2.10 9.24 6.07
CA VAL A 90 -2.56 10.38 6.87
C VAL A 90 -4.02 10.25 7.34
N GLY A 91 -4.63 9.08 7.18
CA GLY A 91 -6.00 8.83 7.60
C GLY A 91 -7.07 9.56 6.76
N ALA A 92 -6.72 10.04 5.57
CA ALA A 92 -7.69 10.65 4.66
C ALA A 92 -8.57 9.62 3.94
N VAL A 93 -8.11 8.37 3.84
CA VAL A 93 -8.90 7.20 3.46
C VAL A 93 -8.62 6.08 4.46
N ASP A 94 -9.61 5.23 4.67
CA ASP A 94 -9.54 4.08 5.60
C ASP A 94 -9.24 2.77 4.88
N PHE A 95 -9.64 2.68 3.62
CA PHE A 95 -9.55 1.49 2.79
C PHE A 95 -9.36 1.88 1.32
N GLY A 96 -8.68 1.03 0.54
CA GLY A 96 -8.56 1.26 -0.92
C GLY A 96 -7.84 0.14 -1.65
N SER A 97 -7.88 0.18 -2.97
CA SER A 97 -7.21 -0.77 -3.86
C SER A 97 -6.08 -0.09 -4.62
N VAL A 98 -4.92 -0.74 -4.66
CA VAL A 98 -3.73 -0.30 -5.41
C VAL A 98 -3.09 -1.48 -6.14
N GLY A 99 -2.24 -1.18 -7.11
CA GLY A 99 -1.40 -2.19 -7.73
C GLY A 99 -0.38 -2.79 -6.75
N ASN A 100 0.34 -3.81 -7.20
CA ASN A 100 1.31 -4.56 -6.41
C ASN A 100 2.53 -3.72 -5.94
N THR A 101 2.95 -2.75 -6.71
CA THR A 101 4.20 -1.99 -6.47
C THR A 101 4.07 -0.85 -5.47
N PRO A 102 2.99 -0.01 -5.45
CA PRO A 102 2.87 1.08 -4.51
C PRO A 102 3.06 0.69 -3.03
N PRO A 103 2.51 -0.44 -2.53
CA PRO A 103 2.74 -0.85 -1.15
C PRO A 103 4.20 -1.13 -0.81
N ILE A 104 5.00 -1.62 -1.76
CA ILE A 104 6.43 -1.86 -1.56
C ILE A 104 7.16 -0.54 -1.26
N PHE A 105 6.85 0.52 -2.02
CA PHE A 105 7.41 1.85 -1.76
C PHE A 105 6.95 2.45 -0.43
N ALA A 106 5.68 2.24 -0.07
CA ALA A 106 5.15 2.72 1.21
C ALA A 106 5.83 2.00 2.39
N GLN A 107 6.01 0.68 2.32
CA GLN A 107 6.73 -0.10 3.33
C GLN A 107 8.21 0.29 3.41
N ALA A 108 8.87 0.52 2.27
CA ALA A 108 10.26 1.01 2.26
C ALA A 108 10.41 2.42 2.86
N ALA A 109 9.33 3.17 2.98
CA ALA A 109 9.24 4.48 3.63
C ALA A 109 8.65 4.39 5.06
N ASP A 110 8.69 3.20 5.68
CA ASP A 110 8.18 2.91 7.02
C ASP A 110 6.72 3.31 7.25
N LYS A 111 5.88 3.20 6.19
CA LYS A 111 4.44 3.42 6.31
C LYS A 111 3.74 2.15 6.75
N GLU A 112 2.93 2.25 7.80
CA GLU A 112 2.11 1.14 8.26
C GLU A 112 0.97 0.86 7.26
N LEU A 113 0.86 -0.40 6.85
CA LEU A 113 -0.17 -0.89 5.94
C LEU A 113 -0.70 -2.24 6.43
N SER A 114 -2.01 -2.44 6.31
CA SER A 114 -2.64 -3.75 6.49
C SER A 114 -3.19 -4.24 5.16
N TYR A 115 -2.69 -5.39 4.70
CA TYR A 115 -3.27 -6.06 3.54
C TYR A 115 -4.51 -6.85 3.99
N VAL A 116 -5.66 -6.50 3.44
CA VAL A 116 -6.94 -7.16 3.75
C VAL A 116 -7.36 -8.16 2.66
N GLY A 117 -6.69 -8.12 1.51
CA GLY A 117 -6.93 -9.04 0.40
C GLY A 117 -6.04 -8.72 -0.80
N TYR A 118 -6.14 -9.55 -1.81
CA TYR A 118 -5.50 -9.32 -3.10
C TYR A 118 -6.46 -9.68 -4.23
N GLU A 119 -6.27 -9.03 -5.36
CA GLU A 119 -6.99 -9.27 -6.60
C GLU A 119 -6.00 -9.78 -7.64
N GLN A 120 -6.34 -10.89 -8.29
CA GLN A 120 -5.53 -11.39 -9.39
C GLN A 120 -5.88 -10.62 -10.68
N VAL A 121 -4.89 -9.89 -11.19
CA VAL A 121 -5.04 -9.14 -12.45
C VAL A 121 -4.52 -9.97 -13.64
N PRO A 122 -5.11 -9.81 -14.85
CA PRO A 122 -4.60 -10.44 -16.05
C PRO A 122 -3.16 -10.00 -16.37
N ALA A 123 -2.38 -10.89 -16.98
CA ALA A 123 -1.00 -10.61 -17.34
C ALA A 123 -0.85 -9.43 -18.34
N ASN A 124 -1.91 -9.12 -19.09
CA ASN A 124 -1.97 -8.02 -20.06
C ASN A 124 -2.60 -6.74 -19.49
N ALA A 125 -2.83 -6.65 -18.16
CA ALA A 125 -3.39 -5.45 -17.53
C ALA A 125 -2.44 -4.25 -17.53
N GLN A 126 -1.19 -4.45 -17.95
CA GLN A 126 -0.17 -3.40 -18.07
C GLN A 126 0.56 -3.55 -19.39
N ALA A 127 0.96 -2.42 -19.97
CA ALA A 127 1.67 -2.40 -21.25
C ALA A 127 2.66 -1.23 -21.34
N LEU A 128 3.64 -1.38 -22.22
CA LEU A 128 4.41 -0.29 -22.76
C LEU A 128 3.82 0.07 -24.12
N LEU A 129 3.15 1.21 -24.20
CA LEU A 129 2.52 1.71 -25.41
C LEU A 129 3.53 2.49 -26.26
N ILE A 130 3.50 2.26 -27.56
CA ILE A 130 4.24 3.03 -28.57
C ILE A 130 3.27 3.51 -29.64
N ALA A 131 3.58 4.61 -30.32
CA ALA A 131 2.77 5.10 -31.42
C ALA A 131 2.84 4.12 -32.61
N LYS A 132 1.75 4.00 -33.39
CA LYS A 132 1.68 3.10 -34.54
C LYS A 132 2.77 3.33 -35.58
N ASN A 133 3.21 4.58 -35.72
CA ASN A 133 4.29 5.01 -36.63
C ASN A 133 5.65 5.16 -35.92
N SER A 134 5.83 4.55 -34.77
CA SER A 134 7.08 4.55 -34.01
C SER A 134 8.17 3.78 -34.76
N THR A 135 9.43 4.18 -34.51
CA THR A 135 10.63 3.45 -34.93
C THR A 135 11.12 2.47 -33.87
N ILE A 136 10.33 2.23 -32.84
CA ILE A 136 10.60 1.24 -31.78
C ILE A 136 10.00 -0.07 -32.22
N ASP A 137 10.82 -1.02 -32.64
CA ASP A 137 10.42 -2.35 -33.07
C ASP A 137 10.74 -3.43 -32.01
N SER A 138 11.65 -3.10 -31.09
CA SER A 138 12.11 -3.98 -30.02
C SER A 138 12.34 -3.23 -28.71
N ILE A 139 12.45 -3.97 -27.60
CA ILE A 139 12.75 -3.36 -26.30
C ILE A 139 14.15 -2.74 -26.22
N GLN A 140 15.08 -3.13 -27.09
CA GLN A 140 16.42 -2.54 -27.22
C GLN A 140 16.37 -1.12 -27.80
N ASP A 141 15.39 -0.83 -28.64
CA ASP A 141 15.19 0.49 -29.25
C ASP A 141 14.68 1.56 -28.25
N LEU A 142 14.41 1.17 -27.02
CA LEU A 142 14.09 2.09 -25.95
C LEU A 142 15.26 2.96 -25.51
N LYS A 143 16.49 2.62 -25.91
CA LYS A 143 17.68 3.42 -25.59
C LYS A 143 17.55 4.85 -26.15
N GLY A 144 17.75 5.84 -25.27
CA GLY A 144 17.65 7.27 -25.58
C GLY A 144 16.22 7.80 -25.71
N LYS A 145 15.17 6.95 -25.60
CA LYS A 145 13.78 7.35 -25.78
C LYS A 145 13.20 8.04 -24.54
N ARG A 146 12.25 8.97 -24.79
CA ARG A 146 11.43 9.62 -23.77
C ARG A 146 10.29 8.70 -23.41
N ILE A 147 10.28 8.18 -22.18
CA ILE A 147 9.31 7.19 -21.74
C ILE A 147 8.54 7.74 -20.54
N ALA A 148 7.23 7.98 -20.71
CA ALA A 148 6.38 8.39 -19.60
C ALA A 148 6.02 7.21 -18.71
N VAL A 149 6.01 7.48 -17.41
CA VAL A 149 5.59 6.53 -16.39
C VAL A 149 5.24 7.24 -15.07
N GLN A 150 4.23 6.77 -14.35
CA GLN A 150 3.94 7.22 -13.00
C GLN A 150 4.94 6.60 -12.01
N ARG A 151 5.71 7.45 -11.32
CA ARG A 151 6.68 6.99 -10.32
C ARG A 151 6.00 6.19 -9.21
N GLY A 152 6.58 5.04 -8.82
CA GLY A 152 6.11 4.19 -7.74
C GLY A 152 4.87 3.35 -8.07
N SER A 153 4.36 3.39 -9.30
CA SER A 153 3.23 2.56 -9.76
C SER A 153 3.69 1.18 -10.23
N SER A 154 2.74 0.29 -10.48
CA SER A 154 3.02 -1.02 -11.11
C SER A 154 3.61 -0.87 -12.53
N ALA A 155 3.25 0.18 -13.27
CA ALA A 155 3.87 0.47 -14.56
C ALA A 155 5.35 0.90 -14.41
N HIS A 156 5.73 1.49 -13.28
CA HIS A 156 7.14 1.77 -12.97
C HIS A 156 7.93 0.45 -12.83
N GLU A 157 7.36 -0.53 -12.15
CA GLU A 157 7.95 -1.88 -12.05
C GLU A 157 8.02 -2.57 -13.43
N LEU A 158 6.92 -2.51 -14.21
CA LEU A 158 6.92 -3.03 -15.57
C LEU A 158 8.07 -2.46 -16.39
N LEU A 159 8.22 -1.13 -16.41
CA LEU A 159 9.29 -0.48 -17.16
C LEU A 159 10.68 -0.91 -16.66
N ALA A 160 10.88 -1.02 -15.35
CA ALA A 160 12.13 -1.51 -14.78
C ALA A 160 12.47 -2.92 -15.28
N LYS A 161 11.48 -3.83 -15.30
CA LYS A 161 11.64 -5.20 -15.82
C LYS A 161 11.91 -5.23 -17.32
N VAL A 162 11.25 -4.37 -18.09
CA VAL A 162 11.49 -4.24 -19.55
C VAL A 162 12.91 -3.76 -19.81
N LEU A 163 13.38 -2.74 -19.10
CA LEU A 163 14.75 -2.25 -19.22
C LEU A 163 15.77 -3.34 -18.86
N GLN A 164 15.56 -4.03 -17.75
CA GLN A 164 16.42 -5.15 -17.35
C GLN A 164 16.50 -6.22 -18.44
N LYS A 165 15.34 -6.62 -19.01
CA LYS A 165 15.29 -7.60 -20.10
C LYS A 165 15.98 -7.12 -21.36
N ALA A 166 15.96 -5.81 -21.63
CA ALA A 166 16.65 -5.18 -22.76
C ALA A 166 18.15 -5.03 -22.54
N GLY A 167 18.69 -5.31 -21.34
CA GLY A 167 20.06 -4.98 -20.95
C GLY A 167 20.30 -3.49 -20.77
N LEU A 168 19.25 -2.71 -20.52
CA LEU A 168 19.26 -1.28 -20.31
C LEU A 168 19.10 -0.91 -18.84
N SER A 169 19.54 0.29 -18.51
CA SER A 169 19.34 0.93 -17.20
C SER A 169 18.48 2.18 -17.33
N TRP A 170 18.09 2.77 -16.20
CA TRP A 170 17.40 4.06 -16.18
C TRP A 170 18.20 5.21 -16.79
N GLN A 171 19.54 5.10 -16.84
CA GLN A 171 20.43 6.08 -17.44
C GLN A 171 20.45 6.00 -18.97
N ASP A 172 20.01 4.88 -19.54
CA ASP A 172 19.96 4.66 -20.99
C ASP A 172 18.68 5.21 -21.63
N ILE A 173 17.71 5.69 -20.84
CA ILE A 173 16.46 6.27 -21.31
C ILE A 173 16.27 7.69 -20.76
N GLN A 174 15.22 8.39 -21.22
CA GLN A 174 14.77 9.67 -20.67
C GLN A 174 13.42 9.46 -19.96
N PRO A 175 13.40 9.12 -18.67
CA PRO A 175 12.14 8.88 -17.95
C PRO A 175 11.40 10.20 -17.73
N ILE A 176 10.13 10.24 -18.13
CA ILE A 176 9.23 11.38 -17.96
C ILE A 176 8.20 11.00 -16.90
N TRP A 177 8.36 11.56 -15.71
CA TRP A 177 7.50 11.24 -14.55
C TRP A 177 6.18 12.00 -14.61
N LEU A 178 5.13 11.36 -15.11
CA LEU A 178 3.82 11.97 -15.31
C LEU A 178 2.71 11.10 -14.70
N PRO A 179 1.68 11.72 -14.13
CA PRO A 179 0.44 11.01 -13.83
C PRO A 179 -0.26 10.55 -15.12
N PRO A 180 -1.14 9.54 -15.07
CA PRO A 180 -1.72 8.93 -16.26
C PRO A 180 -2.39 9.91 -17.23
N ALA A 181 -3.15 10.89 -16.71
CA ALA A 181 -3.85 11.86 -17.57
C ALA A 181 -2.88 12.75 -18.37
N ASP A 182 -1.80 13.22 -17.72
CA ASP A 182 -0.79 14.06 -18.36
C ASP A 182 0.06 13.23 -19.34
N ALA A 183 0.38 11.98 -18.97
CA ALA A 183 1.10 11.05 -19.84
C ALA A 183 0.27 10.74 -21.09
N ARG A 184 -1.06 10.57 -20.97
CA ARG A 184 -1.96 10.39 -22.11
C ARG A 184 -1.90 11.59 -23.05
N ALA A 185 -2.02 12.80 -22.50
CA ALA A 185 -1.94 14.02 -23.29
C ALA A 185 -0.57 14.19 -23.99
N ALA A 186 0.52 13.81 -23.31
CA ALA A 186 1.86 13.84 -23.89
C ALA A 186 2.03 12.80 -25.00
N PHE A 187 1.45 11.60 -24.83
CA PHE A 187 1.48 10.52 -25.81
C PHE A 187 0.69 10.87 -27.07
N ASP A 188 -0.52 11.39 -26.93
CA ASP A 188 -1.39 11.81 -28.04
C ASP A 188 -0.75 12.95 -28.86
N LYS A 189 0.03 13.83 -28.20
CA LYS A 189 0.80 14.92 -28.85
C LYS A 189 2.17 14.47 -29.39
N GLN A 190 2.53 13.19 -29.25
CA GLN A 190 3.84 12.64 -29.63
C GLN A 190 5.04 13.36 -28.98
N SER A 191 4.83 13.96 -27.81
CA SER A 191 5.90 14.60 -27.02
C SER A 191 6.72 13.60 -26.20
N ILE A 192 6.29 12.34 -26.15
CA ILE A 192 6.99 11.17 -25.61
C ILE A 192 6.99 10.06 -26.65
N ASP A 193 7.96 9.14 -26.55
CA ASP A 193 8.16 8.08 -27.54
C ASP A 193 7.47 6.77 -27.12
N ALA A 194 7.31 6.56 -25.80
CA ALA A 194 6.62 5.42 -25.22
C ALA A 194 5.96 5.80 -23.90
N TRP A 195 4.98 4.97 -23.48
CA TRP A 195 4.24 5.19 -22.24
C TRP A 195 3.99 3.86 -21.53
N ALA A 196 4.57 3.70 -20.34
CA ALA A 196 4.28 2.56 -19.47
C ALA A 196 3.04 2.84 -18.63
N ILE A 197 2.00 2.01 -18.76
CA ILE A 197 0.67 2.26 -18.19
C ILE A 197 -0.07 0.95 -17.89
N TRP A 198 -1.14 1.05 -17.14
CA TRP A 198 -2.11 0.00 -16.83
C TRP A 198 -3.50 0.37 -17.35
N GLU A 199 -4.38 -0.61 -17.45
CA GLU A 199 -5.78 -0.37 -17.84
C GLU A 199 -6.52 0.54 -16.83
N PRO A 200 -7.53 1.31 -17.28
CA PRO A 200 -8.15 1.42 -18.62
C PRO A 200 -7.68 2.65 -19.42
N TYR A 201 -6.40 3.00 -19.42
CA TYR A 201 -5.87 4.19 -20.10
C TYR A 201 -5.52 3.97 -21.57
#